data_c1eb2b1302af3ab7ea8ffa0d0ca4aaf1
#
_entry.id   c1eb2b1302af3ab7ea8ffa0d0ca4aaf1
#
_cell.length_a   1.000
_cell.length_b   1.000
_cell.length_c   1.000
_cell.angle_alpha   90.00
_cell.angle_beta   90.00
_cell.angle_gamma   90.00
#
_symmetry.space_group_name_H-M   'P 1'
#
loop_
_entity.id
_entity.type
_entity.pdbx_description
1 polymer ?
#
loop_
_entity_poly.entity_id
_entity_poly.type
_entity_poly.pdbx_seq_one_letter_code
_entity_poly.pdbx_strand_id
1 'polypeptide(L)'
;KLVIKKILNYIIKNKQYYILAIIYRFLILERLSNGVDKIIHSKPNSRITVLAFDSDRYRGDLEVLASDPLLRVLSIRSKWQGALIGLLYNKDEINSSDYSRASIGDTLYDVVKRPTQSFMCKFLKVLFSIVKVDCVINVSYRYIEDIDWTLASEKVGIPHIMLYRECLLQKGTRIYSDVVHRHQSFNFRGSHIIVHNETCKDSFIES
;
A
#
# COMPACT_ATOMS: atom_id res chain seq x y z
N LYS A 1 -18.89 15.12 -5.42
CA LYS A 1 -18.12 14.45 -4.33
C LYS A 1 -19.02 13.75 -3.31
N LEU A 2 -20.11 14.41 -2.82
CA LEU A 2 -21.00 13.85 -1.78
C LEU A 2 -21.72 12.56 -2.23
N VAL A 3 -22.18 12.50 -3.47
CA VAL A 3 -22.89 11.34 -4.03
C VAL A 3 -21.97 10.11 -4.11
N ILE A 4 -20.72 10.29 -4.60
CA ILE A 4 -19.74 9.20 -4.70
C ILE A 4 -19.41 8.65 -3.30
N LYS A 5 -19.23 9.52 -2.30
CA LYS A 5 -18.99 9.09 -0.91
C LYS A 5 -20.17 8.24 -0.38
N LYS A 6 -21.41 8.64 -0.65
CA LYS A 6 -22.61 7.88 -0.24
C LYS A 6 -22.67 6.50 -0.92
N ILE A 7 -22.38 6.43 -2.21
CA ILE A 7 -22.37 5.16 -2.96
C ILE A 7 -21.28 4.23 -2.41
N LEU A 8 -20.05 4.72 -2.22
CA LEU A 8 -18.95 3.92 -1.65
C LEU A 8 -19.28 3.44 -0.23
N ASN A 9 -19.83 4.30 0.62
CA ASN A 9 -20.28 3.91 1.96
C ASN A 9 -21.34 2.81 1.91
N TYR A 10 -22.32 2.89 0.99
CA TYR A 10 -23.32 1.84 0.80
C TYR A 10 -22.68 0.50 0.39
N ILE A 11 -21.76 0.53 -0.59
CA ILE A 11 -21.02 -0.65 -1.06
C ILE A 11 -20.23 -1.29 0.08
N ILE A 12 -19.50 -0.47 0.87
CA ILE A 12 -18.69 -0.92 2.00
C ILE A 12 -19.56 -1.52 3.10
N LYS A 13 -20.63 -0.82 3.50
CA LYS A 13 -21.56 -1.26 4.55
C LYS A 13 -22.22 -2.61 4.20
N ASN A 14 -22.55 -2.81 2.94
CA ASN A 14 -23.15 -4.05 2.45
C ASN A 14 -22.12 -5.08 1.98
N LYS A 15 -20.82 -4.86 2.24
CA LYS A 15 -19.73 -5.80 1.92
C LYS A 15 -19.73 -6.24 0.45
N GLN A 16 -20.07 -5.34 -0.46
CA GLN A 16 -20.12 -5.59 -1.91
C GLN A 16 -18.71 -5.59 -2.51
N TYR A 17 -17.87 -6.56 -2.09
CA TYR A 17 -16.45 -6.62 -2.46
C TYR A 17 -16.23 -6.68 -3.96
N TYR A 18 -17.08 -7.40 -4.71
CA TYR A 18 -16.94 -7.53 -6.16
C TYR A 18 -17.18 -6.21 -6.89
N ILE A 19 -18.21 -5.46 -6.51
CA ILE A 19 -18.50 -4.13 -7.08
C ILE A 19 -17.34 -3.18 -6.76
N LEU A 20 -16.85 -3.20 -5.52
CA LEU A 20 -15.71 -2.39 -5.10
C LEU A 20 -14.46 -2.75 -5.90
N ALA A 21 -14.20 -4.04 -6.11
CA ALA A 21 -13.06 -4.52 -6.88
C ALA A 21 -13.14 -4.09 -8.36
N ILE A 22 -14.32 -4.09 -8.96
CA ILE A 22 -14.53 -3.56 -10.33
C ILE A 22 -14.20 -2.05 -10.36
N ILE A 23 -14.69 -1.27 -9.39
CA ILE A 23 -14.35 0.17 -9.32
C ILE A 23 -12.84 0.36 -9.23
N TYR A 24 -12.18 -0.36 -8.33
CA TYR A 24 -10.73 -0.24 -8.14
C TYR A 24 -9.93 -0.74 -9.34
N ARG A 25 -10.41 -1.74 -10.07
CA ARG A 25 -9.79 -2.16 -11.33
C ARG A 25 -9.66 -1.01 -12.33
N PHE A 26 -10.64 -0.11 -12.41
CA PHE A 26 -10.57 1.08 -13.28
C PHE A 26 -9.69 2.21 -12.71
N LEU A 27 -9.39 2.19 -11.42
CA LEU A 27 -8.49 3.14 -10.77
C LEU A 27 -7.01 2.69 -10.82
N ILE A 28 -6.78 1.40 -11.10
CA ILE A 28 -5.45 0.85 -11.33
C ILE A 28 -5.08 1.08 -12.79
N LEU A 29 -3.94 1.71 -13.01
CA LEU A 29 -3.43 2.05 -14.33
C LEU A 29 -2.12 1.30 -14.61
N GLU A 30 -1.86 0.97 -15.87
CA GLU A 30 -0.58 0.42 -16.31
C GLU A 30 0.37 1.56 -16.62
N ARG A 31 1.52 1.61 -15.95
CA ARG A 31 2.59 2.58 -16.17
C ARG A 31 3.48 2.10 -17.32
N LEU A 32 3.71 2.97 -18.29
CA LEU A 32 4.64 2.73 -19.39
C LEU A 32 5.99 3.39 -19.11
N SER A 33 7.03 2.92 -19.78
CA SER A 33 8.40 3.44 -19.67
C SER A 33 8.54 4.92 -20.05
N ASN A 34 7.64 5.44 -20.88
CA ASN A 34 7.58 6.86 -21.25
C ASN A 34 6.80 7.74 -20.24
N GLY A 35 6.43 7.20 -19.08
CA GLY A 35 5.69 7.93 -18.05
C GLY A 35 4.18 8.06 -18.29
N VAL A 36 3.65 7.46 -19.34
CA VAL A 36 2.21 7.50 -19.63
C VAL A 36 1.47 6.41 -18.86
N ASP A 37 0.34 6.76 -18.29
CA ASP A 37 -0.58 5.82 -17.66
C ASP A 37 -1.63 5.34 -18.68
N LYS A 38 -1.84 4.04 -18.71
CA LYS A 38 -2.77 3.39 -19.62
C LYS A 38 -3.80 2.57 -18.85
N ILE A 39 -5.05 2.58 -19.29
CA ILE A 39 -6.07 1.68 -18.74
C ILE A 39 -5.70 0.23 -19.06
N ILE A 40 -5.88 -0.66 -18.10
CA ILE A 40 -5.57 -2.08 -18.28
C ILE A 40 -6.57 -2.69 -19.26
N HIS A 41 -6.11 -2.97 -20.50
CA HIS A 41 -6.93 -3.61 -21.54
C HIS A 41 -6.59 -5.08 -21.79
N SER A 42 -5.38 -5.50 -21.45
CA SER A 42 -4.86 -6.80 -21.86
C SER A 42 -5.01 -7.89 -20.81
N LYS A 43 -5.17 -9.13 -21.29
CA LYS A 43 -4.97 -10.34 -20.49
C LYS A 43 -3.54 -10.36 -19.91
N PRO A 44 -3.34 -11.03 -18.76
CA PRO A 44 -2.01 -11.13 -18.18
C PRO A 44 -1.05 -11.77 -19.19
N ASN A 45 0.04 -11.07 -19.48
CA ASN A 45 1.18 -11.62 -20.23
C ASN A 45 1.96 -12.58 -19.31
N SER A 46 2.97 -13.27 -19.87
CA SER A 46 3.96 -14.04 -19.11
C SER A 46 4.83 -13.19 -18.16
N ARG A 47 4.65 -11.87 -18.16
CA ARG A 47 5.40 -10.92 -17.33
C ARG A 47 5.00 -11.00 -15.87
N ILE A 48 5.97 -10.72 -14.99
CA ILE A 48 5.74 -10.49 -13.57
C ILE A 48 4.98 -9.16 -13.42
N THR A 49 3.81 -9.22 -12.82
CA THR A 49 2.96 -8.02 -12.63
C THR A 49 3.18 -7.43 -11.24
N VAL A 50 3.75 -6.25 -11.20
CA VAL A 50 4.02 -5.48 -9.99
C VAL A 50 2.93 -4.42 -9.83
N LEU A 51 2.28 -4.34 -8.67
CA LEU A 51 1.35 -3.26 -8.34
C LEU A 51 2.00 -2.28 -7.38
N ALA A 52 2.26 -1.08 -7.85
CA ALA A 52 2.78 0.01 -7.02
C ALA A 52 1.66 0.70 -6.26
N PHE A 53 1.73 0.63 -4.94
CA PHE A 53 0.92 1.45 -4.04
C PHE A 53 1.53 2.85 -3.92
N ASP A 54 0.67 3.86 -3.66
CA ASP A 54 1.10 5.25 -3.45
C ASP A 54 1.96 5.79 -4.62
N SER A 55 1.50 5.52 -5.86
CA SER A 55 2.27 5.77 -7.09
C SER A 55 2.75 7.21 -7.25
N ASP A 56 2.09 8.17 -6.59
CA ASP A 56 2.46 9.59 -6.64
C ASP A 56 3.82 9.87 -5.97
N ARG A 57 4.41 8.91 -5.26
CA ARG A 57 5.67 9.08 -4.51
C ARG A 57 6.90 8.53 -5.23
N TYR A 58 6.77 7.83 -6.36
CA TYR A 58 7.90 7.14 -6.99
C TYR A 58 8.83 8.01 -7.83
N ARG A 59 8.43 9.23 -8.24
CA ARG A 59 9.30 10.22 -8.92
C ARG A 59 10.17 9.67 -10.06
N GLY A 60 9.64 8.82 -10.93
CA GLY A 60 10.37 8.24 -12.05
C GLY A 60 10.82 6.79 -11.88
N ASP A 61 10.82 6.24 -10.67
CA ASP A 61 11.24 4.85 -10.44
C ASP A 61 10.31 3.85 -11.15
N LEU A 62 9.02 4.18 -11.27
CA LEU A 62 8.05 3.30 -11.95
C LEU A 62 8.31 3.22 -13.46
N GLU A 63 8.80 4.28 -14.07
CA GLU A 63 9.21 4.33 -15.47
C GLU A 63 10.43 3.44 -15.71
N VAL A 64 11.38 3.46 -14.78
CA VAL A 64 12.56 2.58 -14.82
C VAL A 64 12.14 1.12 -14.70
N LEU A 65 11.29 0.78 -13.74
CA LEU A 65 10.73 -0.57 -13.60
C LEU A 65 9.94 -0.99 -14.85
N ALA A 66 9.14 -0.08 -15.42
CA ALA A 66 8.35 -0.37 -16.62
C ALA A 66 9.20 -0.49 -17.91
N SER A 67 10.48 -0.09 -17.88
CA SER A 67 11.41 -0.30 -19.00
C SER A 67 11.94 -1.74 -19.07
N ASP A 68 11.84 -2.50 -17.98
CA ASP A 68 12.21 -3.92 -17.96
C ASP A 68 11.16 -4.75 -18.72
N PRO A 69 11.55 -5.49 -19.78
CA PRO A 69 10.62 -6.29 -20.57
C PRO A 69 9.98 -7.46 -19.80
N LEU A 70 10.55 -7.87 -18.67
CA LEU A 70 10.02 -8.93 -17.82
C LEU A 70 8.94 -8.43 -16.85
N LEU A 71 8.87 -7.11 -16.64
CA LEU A 71 7.94 -6.50 -15.71
C LEU A 71 6.73 -5.87 -16.42
N ARG A 72 5.61 -5.98 -15.77
CA ARG A 72 4.41 -5.20 -16.02
C ARG A 72 4.12 -4.37 -14.79
N VAL A 73 4.19 -3.07 -14.90
CA VAL A 73 4.01 -2.16 -13.75
C VAL A 73 2.59 -1.61 -13.77
N LEU A 74 1.84 -1.95 -12.74
CA LEU A 74 0.55 -1.37 -12.42
C LEU A 74 0.72 -0.36 -11.30
N SER A 75 -0.14 0.64 -11.25
CA SER A 75 -0.06 1.70 -10.23
C SER A 75 -1.43 2.13 -9.73
N ILE A 76 -1.51 2.48 -8.46
CA ILE A 76 -2.66 3.11 -7.85
C ILE A 76 -2.22 4.33 -7.04
N ARG A 77 -2.94 5.43 -7.16
CA ARG A 77 -2.61 6.68 -6.46
C ARG A 77 -3.00 6.63 -5.00
N SER A 78 -2.17 7.23 -4.13
CA SER A 78 -2.39 7.36 -2.67
C SER A 78 -3.78 7.88 -2.32
N LYS A 79 -4.29 8.86 -3.07
CA LYS A 79 -5.63 9.41 -2.82
C LYS A 79 -6.76 8.38 -2.86
N TRP A 80 -6.65 7.34 -3.69
CA TRP A 80 -7.64 6.28 -3.78
C TRP A 80 -7.49 5.25 -2.66
N GLN A 81 -6.25 4.94 -2.29
CA GLN A 81 -5.96 4.09 -1.14
C GLN A 81 -6.45 4.74 0.15
N GLY A 82 -6.05 5.99 0.40
CA GLY A 82 -6.47 6.76 1.56
C GLY A 82 -7.97 7.03 1.61
N ALA A 83 -8.64 7.19 0.46
CA ALA A 83 -10.10 7.34 0.41
C ALA A 83 -10.82 6.09 0.95
N LEU A 84 -10.38 4.89 0.57
CA LEU A 84 -10.98 3.65 1.06
C LEU A 84 -10.74 3.47 2.56
N ILE A 85 -9.49 3.58 2.99
CA ILE A 85 -9.14 3.45 4.41
C ILE A 85 -9.90 4.47 5.25
N GLY A 86 -9.94 5.74 4.80
CA GLY A 86 -10.65 6.81 5.50
C GLY A 86 -12.17 6.58 5.64
N LEU A 87 -12.79 5.84 4.70
CA LEU A 87 -14.18 5.44 4.83
C LEU A 87 -14.36 4.27 5.80
N LEU A 88 -13.41 3.32 5.81
CA LEU A 88 -13.47 2.12 6.64
C LEU A 88 -13.32 2.43 8.13
N TYR A 89 -12.42 3.34 8.50
CA TYR A 89 -12.23 3.72 9.91
C TYR A 89 -12.99 4.99 10.34
N ASN A 90 -13.82 5.54 9.46
CA ASN A 90 -14.55 6.78 9.70
C ASN A 90 -13.66 7.97 10.12
N LYS A 91 -12.81 8.42 9.20
CA LYS A 91 -11.84 9.50 9.43
C LYS A 91 -12.45 10.84 9.89
N ASP A 92 -13.75 11.00 9.77
CA ASP A 92 -14.45 12.21 10.23
C ASP A 92 -14.65 12.16 11.77
N GLU A 93 -14.58 10.99 12.40
CA GLU A 93 -14.75 10.77 13.84
C GLU A 93 -13.45 10.32 14.52
N ILE A 94 -12.58 9.59 13.82
CA ILE A 94 -11.36 9.00 14.37
C ILE A 94 -10.14 9.69 13.76
N ASN A 95 -9.24 10.16 14.62
CA ASN A 95 -7.98 10.75 14.19
C ASN A 95 -7.08 9.69 13.52
N SER A 96 -6.45 10.05 12.40
CA SER A 96 -5.57 9.13 11.66
C SER A 96 -4.34 8.68 12.44
N SER A 97 -3.82 9.53 13.33
CA SER A 97 -2.70 9.15 14.21
C SER A 97 -3.11 8.10 15.23
N ASP A 98 -4.30 8.24 15.82
CA ASP A 98 -4.82 7.28 16.79
C ASP A 98 -5.11 5.93 16.13
N TYR A 99 -5.75 5.97 14.94
CA TYR A 99 -5.95 4.76 14.15
C TYR A 99 -4.64 4.05 13.80
N SER A 100 -3.61 4.79 13.36
CA SER A 100 -2.31 4.21 12.99
C SER A 100 -1.62 3.53 14.17
N ARG A 101 -1.70 4.13 15.36
CA ARG A 101 -1.05 3.62 16.58
C ARG A 101 -1.81 2.51 17.28
N ALA A 102 -3.11 2.35 16.98
CA ALA A 102 -3.93 1.34 17.62
C ALA A 102 -3.31 -0.06 17.46
N SER A 103 -3.10 -0.75 18.56
CA SER A 103 -2.45 -2.06 18.67
C SER A 103 -3.35 -3.10 19.33
N ILE A 104 -2.95 -4.37 19.26
CA ILE A 104 -3.68 -5.47 19.89
C ILE A 104 -3.81 -5.19 21.39
N GLY A 105 -5.03 -5.23 21.89
CA GLY A 105 -5.37 -4.88 23.29
C GLY A 105 -6.03 -3.52 23.44
N ASP A 106 -5.93 -2.64 22.44
CA ASP A 106 -6.65 -1.37 22.45
C ASP A 106 -8.08 -1.54 21.96
N THR A 107 -9.03 -0.86 22.59
CA THR A 107 -10.44 -0.85 22.13
C THR A 107 -10.56 -0.39 20.68
N LEU A 108 -9.81 0.65 20.27
CA LEU A 108 -9.82 1.16 18.91
C LEU A 108 -9.31 0.10 17.91
N TYR A 109 -8.32 -0.69 18.29
CA TYR A 109 -7.85 -1.81 17.46
C TYR A 109 -8.96 -2.83 17.25
N ASP A 110 -9.59 -3.29 18.32
CA ASP A 110 -10.56 -4.37 18.25
C ASP A 110 -11.86 -3.96 17.54
N VAL A 111 -12.34 -2.74 17.81
CA VAL A 111 -13.62 -2.25 17.28
C VAL A 111 -13.49 -1.69 15.86
N VAL A 112 -12.33 -1.14 15.48
CA VAL A 112 -12.19 -0.44 14.20
C VAL A 112 -11.09 -1.03 13.32
N LYS A 113 -9.86 -1.15 13.80
CA LYS A 113 -8.70 -1.53 12.96
C LYS A 113 -8.75 -2.99 12.52
N ARG A 114 -9.08 -3.91 13.41
CA ARG A 114 -9.23 -5.33 13.08
C ARG A 114 -10.35 -5.58 12.07
N PRO A 115 -11.57 -5.01 12.21
CA PRO A 115 -12.60 -5.08 11.17
C PRO A 115 -12.16 -4.48 9.84
N THR A 116 -11.45 -3.33 9.84
CA THR A 116 -10.90 -2.71 8.63
C THR A 116 -9.92 -3.65 7.94
N GLN A 117 -8.97 -4.23 8.66
CA GLN A 117 -8.01 -5.19 8.11
C GLN A 117 -8.70 -6.44 7.56
N SER A 118 -9.71 -6.95 8.26
CA SER A 118 -10.52 -8.09 7.79
C SER A 118 -11.27 -7.75 6.49
N PHE A 119 -11.84 -6.54 6.41
CA PHE A 119 -12.47 -6.06 5.18
C PHE A 119 -11.47 -5.98 4.03
N MET A 120 -10.31 -5.38 4.28
CA MET A 120 -9.24 -5.21 3.27
C MET A 120 -8.76 -6.56 2.73
N CYS A 121 -8.56 -7.57 3.57
CA CYS A 121 -8.20 -8.91 3.12
C CYS A 121 -9.26 -9.50 2.16
N LYS A 122 -10.54 -9.40 2.50
CA LYS A 122 -11.63 -9.90 1.64
C LYS A 122 -11.72 -9.13 0.33
N PHE A 123 -11.60 -7.81 0.40
CA PHE A 123 -11.60 -6.93 -0.78
C PHE A 123 -10.43 -7.24 -1.71
N LEU A 124 -9.17 -7.29 -1.18
CA LEU A 124 -7.99 -7.54 -2.00
C LEU A 124 -7.98 -8.95 -2.58
N LYS A 125 -8.50 -9.95 -1.87
CA LYS A 125 -8.69 -11.31 -2.43
C LYS A 125 -9.56 -11.26 -3.70
N VAL A 126 -10.64 -10.49 -3.70
CA VAL A 126 -11.51 -10.33 -4.87
C VAL A 126 -10.81 -9.46 -5.93
N LEU A 127 -10.16 -8.37 -5.56
CA LEU A 127 -9.47 -7.49 -6.51
C LEU A 127 -8.36 -8.26 -7.27
N PHE A 128 -7.54 -9.05 -6.57
CA PHE A 128 -6.44 -9.81 -7.17
C PHE A 128 -6.93 -11.06 -7.94
N SER A 129 -8.19 -11.47 -7.78
CA SER A 129 -8.78 -12.49 -8.66
C SER A 129 -9.17 -11.92 -10.03
N ILE A 130 -9.38 -10.60 -10.15
CA ILE A 130 -9.75 -9.94 -11.41
C ILE A 130 -8.61 -9.11 -12.02
N VAL A 131 -7.59 -8.77 -11.21
CA VAL A 131 -6.36 -8.09 -11.65
C VAL A 131 -5.19 -8.98 -11.25
N LYS A 132 -4.49 -9.55 -12.23
CA LYS A 132 -3.28 -10.34 -11.93
C LYS A 132 -2.25 -9.42 -11.26
N VAL A 133 -1.79 -9.80 -10.08
CA VAL A 133 -0.72 -9.15 -9.33
C VAL A 133 0.17 -10.25 -8.77
N ASP A 134 1.47 -10.20 -9.04
CA ASP A 134 2.45 -11.17 -8.54
C ASP A 134 3.17 -10.64 -7.30
N CYS A 135 3.34 -9.31 -7.18
CA CYS A 135 3.81 -8.66 -5.95
C CYS A 135 3.29 -7.23 -5.86
N VAL A 136 3.27 -6.67 -4.66
CA VAL A 136 2.99 -5.25 -4.42
C VAL A 136 4.27 -4.54 -3.99
N ILE A 137 4.43 -3.28 -4.39
CA ILE A 137 5.54 -2.43 -3.96
C ILE A 137 5.02 -1.13 -3.38
N ASN A 138 5.74 -0.56 -2.40
CA ASN A 138 5.54 0.80 -1.92
C ASN A 138 6.87 1.42 -1.47
N VAL A 139 6.84 2.70 -1.07
CA VAL A 139 8.05 3.44 -0.64
C VAL A 139 8.09 3.68 0.86
N SER A 140 7.06 3.26 1.58
CA SER A 140 6.97 3.45 3.04
C SER A 140 6.06 2.40 3.66
N TYR A 141 6.32 2.09 4.91
CA TYR A 141 5.50 1.20 5.75
C TYR A 141 4.74 1.96 6.84
N ARG A 142 4.80 3.30 6.85
CA ARG A 142 4.29 4.16 7.93
C ARG A 142 3.05 4.97 7.56
N TYR A 143 2.79 5.15 6.26
CA TYR A 143 1.66 5.95 5.83
C TYR A 143 0.35 5.18 6.02
N ILE A 144 -0.63 5.85 6.58
CA ILE A 144 -1.94 5.26 6.89
C ILE A 144 -2.63 4.66 5.66
N GLU A 145 -2.44 5.28 4.51
CA GLU A 145 -2.94 4.79 3.23
C GLU A 145 -2.31 3.48 2.78
N ASP A 146 -1.11 3.14 3.27
CA ASP A 146 -0.35 1.95 2.87
C ASP A 146 -0.47 0.78 3.85
N ILE A 147 -0.51 1.06 5.16
CA ILE A 147 -0.37 0.04 6.22
C ILE A 147 -1.35 -1.12 6.04
N ASP A 148 -2.64 -0.84 5.89
CA ASP A 148 -3.63 -1.90 5.79
C ASP A 148 -3.70 -2.54 4.40
N TRP A 149 -3.29 -1.82 3.36
CA TRP A 149 -3.17 -2.35 2.02
C TRP A 149 -2.02 -3.36 1.92
N THR A 150 -0.85 -3.02 2.41
CA THR A 150 0.33 -3.90 2.39
C THR A 150 0.13 -5.13 3.28
N LEU A 151 -0.38 -4.92 4.50
CA LEU A 151 -0.70 -6.03 5.41
C LEU A 151 -1.73 -6.99 4.82
N ALA A 152 -2.79 -6.45 4.19
CA ALA A 152 -3.81 -7.29 3.58
C ALA A 152 -3.28 -8.03 2.34
N SER A 153 -2.39 -7.42 1.55
CA SER A 153 -1.73 -8.08 0.42
C SER A 153 -0.93 -9.31 0.88
N GLU A 154 -0.09 -9.17 1.89
CA GLU A 154 0.64 -10.29 2.48
C GLU A 154 -0.30 -11.40 3.00
N LYS A 155 -1.36 -11.02 3.71
CA LYS A 155 -2.33 -12.00 4.25
C LYS A 155 -3.10 -12.76 3.17
N VAL A 156 -3.22 -12.21 1.97
CA VAL A 156 -3.85 -12.91 0.83
C VAL A 156 -2.84 -13.61 -0.08
N GLY A 157 -1.57 -13.65 0.32
CA GLY A 157 -0.52 -14.41 -0.36
C GLY A 157 0.19 -13.63 -1.48
N ILE A 158 0.04 -12.31 -1.54
CA ILE A 158 0.77 -11.45 -2.48
C ILE A 158 1.92 -10.78 -1.74
N PRO A 159 3.19 -11.11 -2.05
CA PRO A 159 4.34 -10.55 -1.36
C PRO A 159 4.43 -9.04 -1.49
N HIS A 160 4.79 -8.38 -0.41
CA HIS A 160 5.02 -6.94 -0.36
C HIS A 160 6.51 -6.64 -0.28
N ILE A 161 6.98 -5.80 -1.20
CA ILE A 161 8.38 -5.35 -1.28
C ILE A 161 8.40 -3.84 -1.06
N MET A 162 9.11 -3.38 -0.05
CA MET A 162 9.29 -1.96 0.20
C MET A 162 10.56 -1.45 -0.48
N LEU A 163 10.43 -0.42 -1.32
CA LEU A 163 11.55 0.32 -1.91
C LEU A 163 11.86 1.52 -1.00
N TYR A 164 12.67 1.30 0.03
CA TYR A 164 12.92 2.31 1.05
C TYR A 164 13.83 3.42 0.53
N ARG A 165 13.34 4.67 0.57
CA ARG A 165 13.96 5.81 -0.11
C ARG A 165 14.71 6.77 0.82
N GLU A 166 14.63 6.62 2.13
CA GLU A 166 15.37 7.44 3.08
C GLU A 166 16.84 6.99 3.11
N CYS A 167 17.67 7.55 2.23
CA CYS A 167 19.03 7.08 1.97
C CYS A 167 20.14 7.98 2.51
N LEU A 168 19.83 9.18 3.02
CA LEU A 168 20.84 10.12 3.55
C LEU A 168 20.98 9.95 5.06
N LEU A 169 21.37 8.74 5.47
CA LEU A 169 21.66 8.43 6.87
C LEU A 169 23.16 8.35 7.11
N GLN A 170 23.61 8.91 8.22
CA GLN A 170 25.00 8.80 8.70
C GLN A 170 24.97 8.28 10.14
N LYS A 171 25.61 7.14 10.39
CA LYS A 171 25.75 6.56 11.73
C LYS A 171 26.32 7.57 12.73
N GLY A 172 25.84 7.50 13.98
CA GLY A 172 26.27 8.41 15.04
C GLY A 172 25.63 9.80 15.02
N THR A 173 24.74 10.07 14.07
CA THR A 173 23.95 11.32 14.06
C THR A 173 22.63 11.14 14.77
N ARG A 174 22.07 12.26 15.28
CA ARG A 174 20.71 12.28 15.86
C ARG A 174 19.67 11.79 14.87
N ILE A 175 19.80 12.17 13.58
CA ILE A 175 18.88 11.74 12.53
C ILE A 175 18.88 10.21 12.40
N TYR A 176 20.06 9.57 12.46
CA TYR A 176 20.16 8.11 12.43
C TYR A 176 19.42 7.47 13.62
N SER A 177 19.70 7.95 14.85
CA SER A 177 19.03 7.44 16.05
C SER A 177 17.50 7.63 16.01
N ASP A 178 17.03 8.78 15.51
CA ASP A 178 15.60 9.05 15.34
C ASP A 178 14.94 8.10 14.31
N VAL A 179 15.69 7.70 13.26
CA VAL A 179 15.22 6.74 12.25
C VAL A 179 15.16 5.33 12.84
N VAL A 180 16.19 4.87 13.55
CA VAL A 180 16.20 3.57 14.24
C VAL A 180 15.03 3.48 15.21
N HIS A 181 14.82 4.49 16.06
CA HIS A 181 13.69 4.53 16.99
C HIS A 181 12.33 4.50 16.28
N ARG A 182 12.21 5.16 15.12
CA ARG A 182 11.00 5.08 14.30
C ARG A 182 10.79 3.68 13.73
N HIS A 183 11.83 2.99 13.29
CA HIS A 183 11.72 1.61 12.81
C HIS A 183 11.23 0.68 13.93
N GLN A 184 11.73 0.83 15.16
CA GLN A 184 11.26 0.10 16.35
C GLN A 184 9.77 0.33 16.63
N SER A 185 9.28 1.55 16.38
CA SER A 185 7.87 1.92 16.63
C SER A 185 6.90 1.39 15.57
N PHE A 186 7.39 1.01 14.38
CA PHE A 186 6.59 0.55 13.25
C PHE A 186 7.13 -0.78 12.73
N ASN A 187 6.57 -1.88 13.19
CA ASN A 187 6.93 -3.20 12.70
C ASN A 187 6.63 -3.33 11.20
N PHE A 188 7.68 -3.45 10.38
CA PHE A 188 7.54 -3.84 9.00
C PHE A 188 7.03 -5.29 8.92
N ARG A 189 6.00 -5.53 8.12
CA ARG A 189 5.35 -6.85 7.97
C ARG A 189 5.27 -7.29 6.52
N GLY A 190 6.15 -6.78 5.66
CA GLY A 190 6.28 -7.20 4.28
C GLY A 190 7.31 -8.31 4.10
N SER A 191 7.40 -8.83 2.88
CA SER A 191 8.34 -9.90 2.53
C SER A 191 9.79 -9.41 2.45
N HIS A 192 10.00 -8.22 1.86
CA HIS A 192 11.35 -7.70 1.60
C HIS A 192 11.42 -6.18 1.73
N ILE A 193 12.60 -5.69 2.13
CA ILE A 193 12.96 -4.28 2.10
C ILE A 193 14.16 -4.12 1.18
N ILE A 194 14.05 -3.25 0.19
CA ILE A 194 15.17 -2.83 -0.67
C ILE A 194 15.63 -1.46 -0.19
N VAL A 195 16.90 -1.34 0.15
CA VAL A 195 17.54 -0.12 0.64
C VAL A 195 18.65 0.32 -0.28
N HIS A 196 18.99 1.63 -0.27
CA HIS A 196 19.99 2.20 -1.16
C HIS A 196 21.43 1.93 -0.74
N ASN A 197 21.68 1.70 0.56
CA ASN A 197 23.05 1.54 1.09
C ASN A 197 23.05 0.77 2.41
N GLU A 198 24.25 0.36 2.85
CA GLU A 198 24.48 -0.40 4.08
C GLU A 198 24.03 0.38 5.33
N THR A 199 24.22 1.69 5.39
CA THR A 199 23.77 2.49 6.54
C THR A 199 22.25 2.45 6.73
N CYS A 200 21.50 2.46 5.63
CA CYS A 200 20.04 2.28 5.69
C CYS A 200 19.68 0.85 6.13
N LYS A 201 20.39 -0.16 5.63
CA LYS A 201 20.22 -1.56 6.05
C LYS A 201 20.47 -1.72 7.56
N ASP A 202 21.57 -1.17 8.04
CA ASP A 202 21.93 -1.20 9.46
C ASP A 202 20.85 -0.59 10.33
N SER A 203 20.21 0.51 9.91
CA SER A 203 19.12 1.13 10.68
C SER A 203 17.89 0.23 10.88
N PHE A 204 17.67 -0.73 9.97
CA PHE A 204 16.63 -1.76 10.14
C PHE A 204 17.11 -2.94 10.99
N ILE A 205 18.39 -3.28 10.93
CA ILE A 205 18.96 -4.37 11.75
C ILE A 205 19.06 -3.97 13.23
N GLU A 206 19.38 -2.70 13.50
CA GLU A 206 19.49 -2.15 14.85
C GLU A 206 18.14 -1.83 15.51
N SER A 207 17.05 -1.89 14.75
CA SER A 207 15.67 -1.67 15.24
C SER A 207 15.01 -2.96 15.69
#